data_2bd31aaff8e5483182b127706512ab64
#
_entry.id   2bd31aaff8e5483182b127706512ab64
#
_cell.length_a   1.000
_cell.length_b   1.000
_cell.length_c   1.000
_cell.angle_alpha   90.00
_cell.angle_beta   90.00
_cell.angle_gamma   90.00
#
_symmetry.space_group_name_H-M   'P 1'
#
loop_
_entity.id
_entity.type
_entity.pdbx_description
1 polymer ?
#
loop_
_entity_poly.entity_id
_entity_poly.type
_entity_poly.pdbx_seq_one_letter_code
_entity_poly.pdbx_strand_id
1 'polypeptide(L)'
;MSILAQQLINKDSGIDLVSPLEVSRFSPADIRMAIQALLGEDRIELAYALGDAGLALYPDSEDILAVTSLLAVMAQDWPQAIDLLRQLMEMQNGQATVFTHAMLIRSLRCNLEFAAGFEAARDALALFPEHPELIKEYQALAAAMGLSAV
;
A
#
# COMPACT_ATOMS: atom_id res chain seq x y z
N MET A 1 8.14 6.66 18.82
CA MET A 1 6.72 6.39 18.48
C MET A 1 5.96 7.71 18.39
N SER A 2 5.04 7.84 17.44
CA SER A 2 4.25 9.07 17.29
C SER A 2 3.28 9.26 18.44
N ILE A 3 2.88 10.52 18.70
CA ILE A 3 1.90 10.84 19.74
C ILE A 3 0.58 10.13 19.47
N LEU A 4 0.14 10.10 18.22
CA LEU A 4 -1.10 9.44 17.83
C LEU A 4 -1.04 7.92 18.13
N ALA A 5 0.05 7.26 17.75
CA ALA A 5 0.23 5.83 18.03
C ALA A 5 0.22 5.55 19.52
N GLN A 6 0.90 6.38 20.34
CA GLN A 6 0.91 6.22 21.80
C GLN A 6 -0.48 6.38 22.40
N GLN A 7 -1.25 7.35 21.93
CA GLN A 7 -2.62 7.55 22.41
C GLN A 7 -3.50 6.35 22.11
N LEU A 8 -3.38 5.76 20.92
CA LEU A 8 -4.16 4.60 20.52
C LEU A 8 -3.78 3.35 21.31
N ILE A 9 -2.48 3.14 21.53
CA ILE A 9 -1.97 1.97 22.26
C ILE A 9 -2.37 2.03 23.74
N ASN A 10 -2.38 3.22 24.34
CA ASN A 10 -2.66 3.40 25.76
C ASN A 10 -4.14 3.36 26.12
N LYS A 11 -5.04 3.25 25.14
CA LYS A 11 -6.48 3.15 25.38
C LYS A 11 -6.92 1.70 25.32
N ASP A 12 -7.75 1.27 26.25
CA ASP A 12 -8.20 -0.12 26.41
C ASP A 12 -9.04 -0.63 25.25
N SER A 13 -9.71 0.24 24.51
CA SER A 13 -10.57 -0.10 23.37
C SER A 13 -10.18 0.72 22.13
N GLY A 14 -8.93 0.56 21.68
CA GLY A 14 -8.34 1.41 20.67
C GLY A 14 -9.12 1.54 19.38
N ILE A 15 -9.76 0.45 18.91
CA ILE A 15 -10.48 0.44 17.62
C ILE A 15 -11.68 1.36 17.64
N ASP A 16 -12.46 1.34 18.73
CA ASP A 16 -13.67 2.19 18.87
C ASP A 16 -13.34 3.69 18.96
N LEU A 17 -12.08 4.02 19.26
CA LEU A 17 -11.62 5.37 19.44
C LEU A 17 -10.96 5.96 18.19
N VAL A 18 -10.78 5.15 17.15
CA VAL A 18 -10.22 5.60 15.87
C VAL A 18 -11.37 6.11 14.99
N SER A 19 -11.98 7.22 15.40
CA SER A 19 -13.01 7.87 14.60
C SER A 19 -12.40 8.94 13.71
N PRO A 20 -12.99 9.22 12.51
CA PRO A 20 -12.50 10.31 11.68
C PRO A 20 -12.45 11.65 12.40
N LEU A 21 -13.40 11.91 13.31
CA LEU A 21 -13.43 13.16 14.06
C LEU A 21 -12.19 13.35 14.93
N GLU A 22 -11.76 12.31 15.65
CA GLU A 22 -10.56 12.37 16.47
C GLU A 22 -9.28 12.41 15.62
N VAL A 23 -9.24 11.62 14.56
CA VAL A 23 -8.08 11.52 13.66
C VAL A 23 -7.90 12.80 12.84
N SER A 24 -8.96 13.57 12.62
CA SER A 24 -8.91 14.82 11.83
C SER A 24 -7.95 15.88 12.40
N ARG A 25 -7.55 15.74 13.65
CA ARG A 25 -6.57 16.63 14.29
C ARG A 25 -5.13 16.38 13.82
N PHE A 26 -4.90 15.28 13.13
CA PHE A 26 -3.57 14.87 12.70
C PHE A 26 -3.42 15.00 11.19
N SER A 27 -2.22 15.37 10.75
CA SER A 27 -1.90 15.47 9.33
C SER A 27 -1.80 14.08 8.68
N PRO A 28 -1.91 13.98 7.36
CA PRO A 28 -1.64 12.72 6.65
C PRO A 28 -0.27 12.12 7.00
N ALA A 29 0.76 12.94 7.11
CA ALA A 29 2.10 12.47 7.47
C ALA A 29 2.13 11.88 8.88
N ASP A 30 1.45 12.52 9.84
CA ASP A 30 1.34 11.99 11.21
C ASP A 30 0.62 10.65 11.25
N ILE A 31 -0.44 10.51 10.46
CA ILE A 31 -1.21 9.26 10.37
C ILE A 31 -0.34 8.15 9.78
N ARG A 32 0.38 8.45 8.71
CA ARG A 32 1.30 7.48 8.09
C ARG A 32 2.35 7.00 9.08
N MET A 33 2.98 7.92 9.82
CA MET A 33 3.97 7.58 10.84
C MET A 33 3.36 6.75 11.96
N ALA A 34 2.14 7.08 12.38
CA ALA A 34 1.44 6.33 13.42
C ALA A 34 1.14 4.89 12.96
N ILE A 35 0.69 4.70 11.73
CA ILE A 35 0.44 3.38 11.17
C ILE A 35 1.74 2.55 11.14
N GLN A 36 2.84 3.16 10.69
CA GLN A 36 4.13 2.48 10.67
C GLN A 36 4.57 2.06 12.08
N ALA A 37 4.38 2.93 13.07
CA ALA A 37 4.69 2.61 14.46
C ALA A 37 3.81 1.49 15.00
N LEU A 38 2.51 1.50 14.70
CA LEU A 38 1.58 0.44 15.12
C LEU A 38 1.95 -0.90 14.50
N LEU A 39 2.35 -0.93 13.24
CA LEU A 39 2.83 -2.16 12.59
C LEU A 39 4.10 -2.67 13.27
N GLY A 40 5.01 -1.80 13.64
CA GLY A 40 6.23 -2.15 14.36
C GLY A 40 5.97 -2.74 15.75
N GLU A 41 4.86 -2.34 16.38
CA GLU A 41 4.42 -2.85 17.69
C GLU A 41 3.46 -4.05 17.56
N ASP A 42 3.30 -4.59 16.37
CA ASP A 42 2.39 -5.70 16.07
C ASP A 42 0.92 -5.38 16.40
N ARG A 43 0.54 -4.11 16.35
CA ARG A 43 -0.83 -3.67 16.58
C ARG A 43 -1.56 -3.53 15.24
N ILE A 44 -1.74 -4.67 14.57
CA ILE A 44 -2.20 -4.72 13.18
C ILE A 44 -3.64 -4.19 13.03
N GLU A 45 -4.54 -4.59 13.92
CA GLU A 45 -5.94 -4.16 13.84
C GLU A 45 -6.09 -2.65 14.01
N LEU A 46 -5.32 -2.05 14.92
CA LEU A 46 -5.30 -0.61 15.08
C LEU A 46 -4.73 0.10 13.85
N ALA A 47 -3.70 -0.48 13.23
CA ALA A 47 -3.13 0.06 12.00
C ALA A 47 -4.19 0.09 10.88
N TYR A 48 -4.95 -0.99 10.70
CA TYR A 48 -6.03 -1.04 9.72
C TYR A 48 -7.14 -0.03 10.04
N ALA A 49 -7.56 0.06 11.28
CA ALA A 49 -8.61 1.01 11.69
C ALA A 49 -8.15 2.45 11.42
N LEU A 50 -6.90 2.77 11.75
CA LEU A 50 -6.35 4.09 11.50
C LEU A 50 -6.21 4.39 10.00
N GLY A 51 -5.85 3.37 9.21
CA GLY A 51 -5.80 3.48 7.75
C GLY A 51 -7.16 3.80 7.16
N ASP A 52 -8.21 3.12 7.61
CA ASP A 52 -9.57 3.37 7.15
C ASP A 52 -10.01 4.80 7.48
N ALA A 53 -9.75 5.26 8.71
CA ALA A 53 -10.07 6.62 9.12
C ALA A 53 -9.29 7.66 8.29
N GLY A 54 -8.00 7.41 8.08
CA GLY A 54 -7.15 8.29 7.27
C GLY A 54 -7.64 8.40 5.84
N LEU A 55 -8.02 7.28 5.23
CA LEU A 55 -8.51 7.25 3.85
C LEU A 55 -9.84 7.99 3.72
N ALA A 56 -10.72 7.88 4.72
CA ALA A 56 -11.98 8.61 4.75
C ALA A 56 -11.76 10.12 4.82
N LEU A 57 -10.74 10.56 5.57
CA LEU A 57 -10.44 11.99 5.77
C LEU A 57 -9.61 12.59 4.63
N TYR A 58 -8.64 11.84 4.13
CA TYR A 58 -7.64 12.33 3.19
C TYR A 58 -7.51 11.39 1.98
N PRO A 59 -8.60 11.22 1.19
CA PRO A 59 -8.59 10.25 0.08
C PRO A 59 -7.62 10.58 -1.05
N ASP A 60 -7.18 11.84 -1.15
CA ASP A 60 -6.28 12.30 -2.19
C ASP A 60 -4.88 12.60 -1.66
N SER A 61 -4.54 12.13 -0.47
CA SER A 61 -3.20 12.32 0.10
C SER A 61 -2.25 11.24 -0.37
N GLU A 62 -1.08 11.63 -0.87
CA GLU A 62 -0.04 10.68 -1.26
C GLU A 62 0.41 9.82 -0.07
N ASP A 63 0.61 10.43 1.11
CA ASP A 63 0.98 9.70 2.32
C ASP A 63 -0.06 8.64 2.69
N ILE A 64 -1.32 8.98 2.64
CA ILE A 64 -2.41 8.07 2.99
C ILE A 64 -2.54 6.96 1.94
N LEU A 65 -2.48 7.30 0.65
CA LEU A 65 -2.55 6.29 -0.41
C LEU A 65 -1.37 5.32 -0.32
N ALA A 66 -0.17 5.81 -0.02
CA ALA A 66 1.01 4.95 0.12
C ALA A 66 0.85 3.94 1.26
N VAL A 67 0.44 4.40 2.45
CA VAL A 67 0.35 3.51 3.61
C VAL A 67 -0.87 2.60 3.53
N THR A 68 -2.00 3.08 3.02
CA THR A 68 -3.21 2.25 2.91
C THR A 68 -3.09 1.20 1.81
N SER A 69 -2.37 1.49 0.72
CA SER A 69 -2.08 0.48 -0.30
C SER A 69 -1.21 -0.64 0.28
N LEU A 70 -0.22 -0.31 1.11
CA LEU A 70 0.59 -1.30 1.81
C LEU A 70 -0.28 -2.16 2.73
N LEU A 71 -1.18 -1.56 3.49
CA LEU A 71 -2.10 -2.30 4.36
C LEU A 71 -2.99 -3.25 3.56
N ALA A 72 -3.48 -2.81 2.40
CA ALA A 72 -4.31 -3.65 1.52
C ALA A 72 -3.52 -4.85 0.99
N VAL A 73 -2.25 -4.65 0.61
CA VAL A 73 -1.37 -5.75 0.18
C VAL A 73 -1.15 -6.73 1.35
N MET A 74 -0.90 -6.25 2.55
CA MET A 74 -0.72 -7.08 3.73
C MET A 74 -1.97 -7.90 4.05
N ALA A 75 -3.15 -7.31 3.85
CA ALA A 75 -4.44 -7.98 4.05
C ALA A 75 -4.80 -8.91 2.89
N GLN A 76 -4.02 -8.91 1.81
CA GLN A 76 -4.31 -9.64 0.59
C GLN A 76 -5.64 -9.23 -0.04
N ASP A 77 -6.04 -7.99 0.17
CA ASP A 77 -7.18 -7.38 -0.49
C ASP A 77 -6.71 -6.80 -1.83
N TRP A 78 -6.53 -7.70 -2.80
CA TRP A 78 -5.92 -7.35 -4.07
C TRP A 78 -6.72 -6.30 -4.86
N PRO A 79 -8.05 -6.37 -4.95
CA PRO A 79 -8.81 -5.33 -5.64
C PRO A 79 -8.59 -3.94 -5.04
N GLN A 80 -8.62 -3.83 -3.71
CA GLN A 80 -8.36 -2.55 -3.04
C GLN A 80 -6.92 -2.10 -3.24
N ALA A 81 -5.96 -3.02 -3.11
CA ALA A 81 -4.55 -2.71 -3.32
C ALA A 81 -4.30 -2.14 -4.72
N ILE A 82 -4.87 -2.77 -5.74
CA ILE A 82 -4.73 -2.33 -7.13
C ILE A 82 -5.29 -0.92 -7.30
N ASP A 83 -6.49 -0.67 -6.78
CA ASP A 83 -7.15 0.63 -6.90
C ASP A 83 -6.33 1.73 -6.23
N LEU A 84 -5.89 1.51 -5.00
CA LEU A 84 -5.11 2.48 -4.25
C LEU A 84 -3.73 2.73 -4.88
N LEU A 85 -3.07 1.66 -5.36
CA LEU A 85 -1.77 1.77 -6.01
C LEU A 85 -1.86 2.56 -7.32
N ARG A 86 -2.92 2.35 -8.10
CA ARG A 86 -3.13 3.11 -9.33
C ARG A 86 -3.38 4.58 -9.05
N GLN A 87 -4.17 4.90 -8.04
CA GLN A 87 -4.38 6.28 -7.61
C GLN A 87 -3.07 6.92 -7.15
N LEU A 88 -2.26 6.19 -6.39
CA LEU A 88 -0.96 6.67 -5.94
C LEU A 88 -0.02 6.95 -7.11
N MET A 89 0.05 6.04 -8.08
CA MET A 89 0.90 6.21 -9.25
C MET A 89 0.47 7.41 -10.11
N GLU A 90 -0.83 7.59 -10.27
CA GLU A 90 -1.38 8.75 -10.99
C GLU A 90 -0.97 10.05 -10.31
N MET A 91 -1.05 10.08 -8.98
CA MET A 91 -0.66 11.25 -8.19
C MET A 91 0.84 11.51 -8.26
N GLN A 92 1.65 10.46 -8.32
CA GLN A 92 3.11 10.57 -8.44
C GLN A 92 3.58 10.95 -9.86
N ASN A 93 2.70 10.92 -10.82
CA ASN A 93 2.88 11.45 -12.17
C ASN A 93 4.20 11.01 -12.83
N GLY A 94 4.39 9.70 -12.94
CA GLY A 94 5.58 9.10 -13.56
C GLY A 94 6.79 8.98 -12.66
N GLN A 95 6.69 9.41 -11.40
CA GLN A 95 7.78 9.32 -10.41
C GLN A 95 7.53 8.28 -9.34
N ALA A 96 6.69 7.28 -9.65
CA ALA A 96 6.43 6.18 -8.73
C ALA A 96 7.72 5.40 -8.44
N THR A 97 7.88 4.99 -7.18
CA THR A 97 9.06 4.23 -6.76
C THR A 97 9.00 2.80 -7.28
N VAL A 98 10.16 2.15 -7.32
CA VAL A 98 10.24 0.71 -7.63
C VAL A 98 9.30 -0.11 -6.73
N PHE A 99 9.24 0.23 -5.45
CA PHE A 99 8.38 -0.47 -4.50
C PHE A 99 6.90 -0.38 -4.90
N THR A 100 6.43 0.80 -5.31
CA THR A 100 5.06 0.99 -5.76
C THR A 100 4.76 0.16 -7.01
N HIS A 101 5.67 0.17 -7.99
CA HIS A 101 5.54 -0.66 -9.18
C HIS A 101 5.50 -2.15 -8.84
N ALA A 102 6.40 -2.61 -7.99
CA ALA A 102 6.47 -4.02 -7.60
C ALA A 102 5.19 -4.47 -6.90
N MET A 103 4.65 -3.65 -6.00
CA MET A 103 3.39 -3.97 -5.31
C MET A 103 2.22 -4.05 -6.28
N LEU A 104 2.15 -3.16 -7.26
CA LEU A 104 1.08 -3.20 -8.27
C LEU A 104 1.16 -4.48 -9.11
N ILE A 105 2.34 -4.83 -9.60
CA ILE A 105 2.54 -6.05 -10.38
C ILE A 105 2.13 -7.28 -9.58
N ARG A 106 2.59 -7.38 -8.34
CA ARG A 106 2.22 -8.48 -7.44
C ARG A 106 0.71 -8.56 -7.22
N SER A 107 0.08 -7.44 -6.95
CA SER A 107 -1.36 -7.38 -6.69
C SER A 107 -2.17 -7.82 -7.92
N LEU A 108 -1.76 -7.38 -9.11
CA LEU A 108 -2.39 -7.80 -10.36
C LEU A 108 -2.22 -9.31 -10.59
N ARG A 109 -1.02 -9.84 -10.35
CA ARG A 109 -0.76 -11.28 -10.47
C ARG A 109 -1.62 -12.07 -9.49
N CYS A 110 -1.64 -11.67 -8.22
CA CYS A 110 -2.41 -12.38 -7.20
C CYS A 110 -3.92 -12.27 -7.42
N ASN A 111 -4.37 -11.22 -8.09
CA ASN A 111 -5.77 -11.04 -8.49
C ASN A 111 -6.09 -11.68 -9.84
N LEU A 112 -5.18 -12.46 -10.39
CA LEU A 112 -5.31 -13.19 -11.67
C LEU A 112 -5.52 -12.28 -12.88
N GLU A 113 -5.10 -11.02 -12.80
CA GLU A 113 -5.14 -10.07 -13.90
C GLU A 113 -3.80 -10.06 -14.62
N PHE A 114 -3.49 -11.16 -15.31
CA PHE A 114 -2.16 -11.40 -15.87
C PHE A 114 -1.79 -10.42 -16.98
N ALA A 115 -2.73 -10.12 -17.89
CA ALA A 115 -2.47 -9.19 -18.98
C ALA A 115 -2.13 -7.80 -18.46
N ALA A 116 -2.89 -7.30 -17.48
CA ALA A 116 -2.63 -6.02 -16.83
C ALA A 116 -1.30 -6.07 -16.05
N GLY A 117 -1.00 -7.20 -15.44
CA GLY A 117 0.27 -7.42 -14.73
C GLY A 117 1.47 -7.32 -15.67
N PHE A 118 1.41 -7.92 -16.85
CA PHE A 118 2.48 -7.81 -17.86
C PHE A 118 2.66 -6.39 -18.35
N GLU A 119 1.58 -5.68 -18.60
CA GLU A 119 1.63 -4.29 -19.00
C GLU A 119 2.30 -3.43 -17.92
N ALA A 120 1.90 -3.60 -16.67
CA ALA A 120 2.50 -2.88 -15.54
C ALA A 120 3.99 -3.22 -15.39
N ALA A 121 4.36 -4.50 -15.55
CA ALA A 121 5.76 -4.93 -15.46
C ALA A 121 6.59 -4.34 -16.61
N ARG A 122 6.05 -4.29 -17.81
CA ARG A 122 6.72 -3.71 -18.96
C ARG A 122 6.99 -2.22 -18.75
N ASP A 123 5.98 -1.49 -18.28
CA ASP A 123 6.11 -0.06 -18.01
C ASP A 123 7.16 0.21 -16.92
N ALA A 124 7.13 -0.58 -15.85
CA ALA A 124 8.09 -0.46 -14.76
C ALA A 124 9.53 -0.75 -15.21
N LEU A 125 9.72 -1.82 -15.99
CA LEU A 125 11.03 -2.19 -16.50
C LEU A 125 11.57 -1.21 -17.53
N ALA A 126 10.70 -0.48 -18.22
CA ALA A 126 11.12 0.61 -19.10
C ALA A 126 11.78 1.75 -18.32
N LEU A 127 11.30 1.99 -17.08
CA LEU A 127 11.85 3.01 -16.19
C LEU A 127 13.05 2.52 -15.38
N PHE A 128 13.03 1.26 -14.97
CA PHE A 128 14.05 0.64 -14.11
C PHE A 128 14.47 -0.71 -14.69
N PRO A 129 15.22 -0.74 -15.81
CA PRO A 129 15.41 -1.96 -16.62
C PRO A 129 16.18 -3.09 -15.94
N GLU A 130 17.01 -2.78 -14.95
CA GLU A 130 17.83 -3.79 -14.30
C GLU A 130 17.51 -4.01 -12.83
N HIS A 131 16.38 -3.47 -12.34
CA HIS A 131 16.07 -3.56 -10.93
C HIS A 131 15.64 -5.00 -10.55
N PRO A 132 16.33 -5.65 -9.58
CA PRO A 132 16.08 -7.06 -9.26
C PRO A 132 14.63 -7.35 -8.81
N GLU A 133 14.02 -6.44 -8.05
CA GLU A 133 12.65 -6.64 -7.57
C GLU A 133 11.64 -6.68 -8.72
N LEU A 134 11.81 -5.85 -9.73
CA LEU A 134 10.92 -5.81 -10.89
C LEU A 134 11.11 -7.04 -11.77
N ILE A 135 12.36 -7.47 -11.97
CA ILE A 135 12.67 -8.69 -12.70
C ILE A 135 12.06 -9.90 -12.00
N LYS A 136 12.15 -9.94 -10.67
CA LYS A 136 11.57 -11.01 -9.86
C LYS A 136 10.05 -11.09 -10.04
N GLU A 137 9.36 -9.94 -9.98
CA GLU A 137 7.91 -9.88 -10.16
C GLU A 137 7.51 -10.29 -11.59
N TYR A 138 8.26 -9.87 -12.60
CA TYR A 138 8.05 -10.29 -13.98
C TYR A 138 8.18 -11.81 -14.13
N GLN A 139 9.23 -12.39 -13.55
CA GLN A 139 9.46 -13.84 -13.59
C GLN A 139 8.33 -14.60 -12.87
N ALA A 140 7.88 -14.10 -11.72
CA ALA A 140 6.76 -14.71 -10.99
C ALA A 140 5.48 -14.69 -11.84
N LEU A 141 5.24 -13.60 -12.55
CA LEU A 141 4.09 -13.44 -13.42
C LEU A 141 4.16 -14.42 -14.60
N ALA A 142 5.32 -14.54 -15.25
CA ALA A 142 5.54 -15.48 -16.34
C ALA A 142 5.33 -16.92 -15.88
N ALA A 143 5.86 -17.28 -14.71
CA ALA A 143 5.68 -18.61 -14.12
C ALA A 143 4.21 -18.92 -13.84
N ALA A 144 3.46 -17.93 -13.32
CA ALA A 144 2.04 -18.08 -13.04
C ALA A 144 1.21 -18.38 -14.29
N MET A 145 1.67 -17.89 -15.44
CA MET A 145 1.03 -18.15 -16.74
C MET A 145 1.55 -19.40 -17.45
N GLY A 146 2.47 -20.13 -16.83
CA GLY A 146 3.07 -21.31 -17.45
C GLY A 146 4.10 -20.98 -18.53
N LEU A 147 4.60 -19.75 -18.57
CA LEU A 147 5.61 -19.34 -19.54
C LEU A 147 7.02 -19.63 -18.99
N SER A 148 7.96 -19.95 -19.90
CA SER A 148 9.35 -20.10 -19.50
C SER A 148 9.92 -18.77 -19.06
N ALA A 149 10.50 -18.73 -17.86
CA ALA A 149 11.21 -17.55 -17.35
C ALA A 149 12.61 -17.53 -17.98
N VAL A 150 12.73 -16.91 -19.11
CA VAL A 150 14.01 -16.82 -19.82
C VAL A 150 14.60 -15.42 -19.66
#